data_2c57d7d6eb928825011a549c8bf31ddf
#
_entry.id   2c57d7d6eb928825011a549c8bf31ddf
#
_cell.length_a   1.000
_cell.length_b   1.000
_cell.length_c   1.000
_cell.angle_alpha   90.00
_cell.angle_beta   90.00
_cell.angle_gamma   90.00
#
_symmetry.space_group_name_H-M   'P 1'
#
loop_
_entity.id
_entity.type
_entity.pdbx_description
1 polymer ?
#
loop_
_entity_poly.entity_id
_entity_poly.type
_entity_poly.pdbx_seq_one_letter_code
_entity_poly.pdbx_strand_id
1 'polypeptide(L)'
;MTARTSRSIILLVAVLAMSGLAGCADKRGGPIPYDVKTFGTPDAPTVAPLEQGYRIAPLDTLAVKIFKMPDLSGDYEVDLTGQISLPLIGSIRAVDMTTAELDDRLTAKLSEKYLQHPDVSVGVKSSTRRNVTVDGAVNKVGTFGVNGPMTLLQAVAQAGGPTTDANPRRVAVFRQISGQRQAAAFDLTSIRRGEAADPPVFPGDIIIVDGSSIKALQKKVLGGLSVLQIFRPF
;
A
#
# COMPACT_ATOMS: atom_id res chain seq x y z
N MET A 1 -57.19 -17.22 45.20
CA MET A 1 -56.07 -18.05 44.66
C MET A 1 -55.38 -17.41 43.46
N THR A 2 -55.60 -16.14 43.13
CA THR A 2 -55.16 -15.51 41.85
C THR A 2 -53.95 -14.56 41.96
N ALA A 3 -53.47 -14.22 43.16
CA ALA A 3 -52.38 -13.24 43.36
C ALA A 3 -50.97 -13.88 43.36
N ARG A 4 -50.87 -15.24 43.54
CA ARG A 4 -49.59 -15.93 43.62
C ARG A 4 -49.00 -16.28 42.24
N THR A 5 -49.84 -16.53 41.25
CA THR A 5 -49.46 -16.89 39.89
C THR A 5 -48.91 -15.69 39.11
N SER A 6 -49.42 -14.45 39.35
CA SER A 6 -48.97 -13.24 38.69
C SER A 6 -47.55 -12.85 39.07
N ARG A 7 -47.13 -13.04 40.33
CA ARG A 7 -45.77 -12.72 40.81
C ARG A 7 -44.73 -13.70 40.22
N SER A 8 -45.10 -14.95 40.04
CA SER A 8 -44.20 -15.96 39.46
C SER A 8 -43.96 -15.74 37.97
N ILE A 9 -44.98 -15.27 37.22
CA ILE A 9 -44.87 -14.94 35.79
C ILE A 9 -44.00 -13.72 35.60
N ILE A 10 -44.13 -12.68 36.42
CA ILE A 10 -43.32 -11.45 36.37
C ILE A 10 -41.85 -11.77 36.66
N LEU A 11 -41.57 -12.62 37.65
CA LEU A 11 -40.21 -13.08 37.96
C LEU A 11 -39.59 -13.88 36.81
N LEU A 12 -40.35 -14.74 36.15
CA LEU A 12 -39.89 -15.55 35.03
C LEU A 12 -39.57 -14.69 33.79
N VAL A 13 -40.40 -13.68 33.51
CA VAL A 13 -40.17 -12.71 32.43
C VAL A 13 -38.95 -11.82 32.71
N ALA A 14 -38.75 -11.41 33.96
CA ALA A 14 -37.56 -10.61 34.34
C ALA A 14 -36.25 -11.41 34.23
N VAL A 15 -36.26 -12.71 34.57
CA VAL A 15 -35.09 -13.60 34.41
C VAL A 15 -34.81 -13.89 32.92
N LEU A 16 -35.86 -14.04 32.10
CA LEU A 16 -35.70 -14.21 30.64
C LEU A 16 -35.17 -12.94 29.95
N ALA A 17 -35.54 -11.74 30.43
CA ALA A 17 -35.05 -10.49 29.91
C ALA A 17 -33.59 -10.21 30.29
N MET A 18 -33.10 -10.71 31.41
CA MET A 18 -31.72 -10.59 31.85
C MET A 18 -30.74 -11.51 31.10
N SER A 19 -31.20 -12.63 30.56
CA SER A 19 -30.34 -13.52 29.76
C SER A 19 -30.05 -13.03 28.33
N GLY A 20 -30.76 -12.00 27.86
CA GLY A 20 -30.56 -11.42 26.50
C GLY A 20 -29.43 -10.40 26.41
N LEU A 21 -28.84 -9.92 27.51
CA LEU A 21 -27.81 -8.88 27.50
C LEU A 21 -26.36 -9.41 27.50
N ALA A 22 -26.14 -10.71 27.51
CA ALA A 22 -24.79 -11.29 27.54
C ALA A 22 -24.16 -11.43 26.12
N GLY A 23 -24.72 -10.84 25.08
CA GLY A 23 -24.37 -11.09 23.68
C GLY A 23 -23.47 -10.10 22.98
N CYS A 24 -23.08 -8.98 23.61
CA CYS A 24 -22.16 -8.02 23.04
C CYS A 24 -20.79 -8.01 23.73
N ALA A 25 -20.23 -9.17 24.00
CA ALA A 25 -18.78 -9.24 24.19
C ALA A 25 -18.15 -8.91 22.83
N ASP A 26 -17.44 -7.79 22.76
CA ASP A 26 -16.57 -7.43 21.68
C ASP A 26 -15.62 -8.62 21.46
N LYS A 27 -15.99 -9.49 20.53
CA LYS A 27 -15.10 -10.54 20.08
C LYS A 27 -13.99 -9.81 19.33
N ARG A 28 -12.92 -9.45 20.03
CA ARG A 28 -11.61 -9.21 19.44
C ARG A 28 -11.29 -10.48 18.65
N GLY A 29 -11.92 -10.56 17.48
CA GLY A 29 -12.09 -11.82 16.78
C GLY A 29 -11.06 -11.95 15.69
N GLY A 30 -10.82 -13.15 15.34
CA GLY A 30 -9.91 -13.61 14.32
C GLY A 30 -8.90 -14.59 14.90
N PRO A 31 -8.18 -15.32 14.07
CA PRO A 31 -7.19 -16.31 14.49
C PRO A 31 -5.93 -15.70 15.11
N ILE A 32 -5.82 -14.37 15.16
CA ILE A 32 -4.64 -13.67 15.70
C ILE A 32 -4.70 -13.67 17.24
N PRO A 33 -3.73 -14.29 17.93
CA PRO A 33 -3.67 -14.26 19.37
C PRO A 33 -3.28 -12.88 19.88
N TYR A 34 -3.95 -12.43 20.94
CA TYR A 34 -3.61 -11.20 21.67
C TYR A 34 -2.77 -11.57 22.91
N ASP A 35 -2.00 -10.60 23.43
CA ASP A 35 -1.19 -10.75 24.65
C ASP A 35 -0.11 -11.85 24.59
N VAL A 36 0.49 -12.04 23.42
CA VAL A 36 1.61 -12.98 23.24
C VAL A 36 2.83 -12.47 24.02
N LYS A 37 3.21 -13.15 25.11
CA LYS A 37 4.37 -12.74 25.95
C LYS A 37 5.71 -12.91 25.27
N THR A 38 5.82 -13.84 24.32
CA THR A 38 7.03 -14.07 23.51
C THR A 38 6.60 -14.25 22.06
N PHE A 39 6.94 -13.28 21.23
CA PHE A 39 6.80 -13.40 19.79
C PHE A 39 8.10 -13.99 19.24
N GLY A 40 8.01 -15.06 18.45
CA GLY A 40 9.17 -15.73 17.88
C GLY A 40 10.02 -14.78 17.02
N THR A 41 11.29 -15.15 16.80
CA THR A 41 12.14 -14.41 15.85
C THR A 41 11.51 -14.45 14.47
N PRO A 42 11.47 -13.32 13.74
CA PRO A 42 10.97 -13.31 12.37
C PRO A 42 11.80 -14.25 11.51
N ASP A 43 11.14 -14.97 10.63
CA ASP A 43 11.84 -15.67 9.55
C ASP A 43 12.69 -14.65 8.80
N ALA A 44 13.89 -15.08 8.36
CA ALA A 44 14.69 -14.25 7.48
C ALA A 44 13.80 -13.80 6.32
N PRO A 45 13.78 -12.49 5.98
CA PRO A 45 12.95 -12.02 4.89
C PRO A 45 13.28 -12.88 3.68
N THR A 46 12.29 -13.62 3.19
CA THR A 46 12.41 -14.30 1.90
C THR A 46 12.57 -13.16 0.91
N VAL A 47 13.83 -12.81 0.61
CA VAL A 47 14.12 -11.88 -0.46
C VAL A 47 13.57 -12.59 -1.68
N ALA A 48 12.39 -12.17 -2.12
CA ALA A 48 11.91 -12.56 -3.43
C ALA A 48 13.10 -12.30 -4.38
N PRO A 49 13.47 -13.27 -5.24
CA PRO A 49 14.61 -13.07 -6.11
C PRO A 49 14.43 -11.71 -6.74
N LEU A 50 15.37 -10.81 -6.45
CA LEU A 50 15.43 -9.48 -7.06
C LEU A 50 15.11 -9.74 -8.52
N GLU A 51 14.11 -9.06 -9.08
CA GLU A 51 13.67 -9.29 -10.44
C GLU A 51 14.90 -9.34 -11.34
N GLN A 52 15.37 -10.54 -11.64
CA GLN A 52 16.53 -10.78 -12.48
C GLN A 52 16.30 -10.27 -13.93
N GLY A 53 15.30 -9.44 -14.12
CA GLY A 53 14.86 -8.95 -15.41
C GLY A 53 14.44 -7.49 -15.45
N TYR A 54 14.64 -6.69 -14.38
CA TYR A 54 14.32 -5.29 -14.51
C TYR A 54 15.19 -4.63 -15.57
N ARG A 55 14.56 -4.05 -16.58
CA ARG A 55 15.22 -3.27 -17.62
C ARG A 55 14.86 -1.79 -17.46
N ILE A 56 15.89 -0.98 -17.46
CA ILE A 56 15.81 0.46 -17.37
C ILE A 56 14.87 1.01 -18.43
N ALA A 57 14.00 1.93 -18.04
CA ALA A 57 13.01 2.56 -18.90
C ALA A 57 13.24 4.08 -18.98
N PRO A 58 12.70 4.75 -20.01
CA PRO A 58 12.65 6.20 -20.02
C PRO A 58 11.96 6.77 -18.78
N LEU A 59 12.44 7.90 -18.26
CA LEU A 59 12.00 8.59 -17.07
C LEU A 59 12.29 7.84 -15.74
N ASP A 60 13.09 6.77 -15.77
CA ASP A 60 13.64 6.20 -14.56
C ASP A 60 14.72 7.11 -13.98
N THR A 61 14.80 7.22 -12.67
CA THR A 61 15.91 7.86 -11.98
C THR A 61 16.87 6.80 -11.47
N LEU A 62 18.10 6.87 -11.92
CA LEU A 62 19.17 5.96 -11.53
C LEU A 62 20.10 6.62 -10.52
N ALA A 63 20.42 5.95 -9.44
CA ALA A 63 21.47 6.34 -8.51
C ALA A 63 22.78 5.71 -8.98
N VAL A 64 23.70 6.54 -9.51
CA VAL A 64 25.03 6.12 -9.93
C VAL A 64 26.03 6.53 -8.85
N LYS A 65 26.83 5.59 -8.37
CA LYS A 65 27.89 5.83 -7.40
C LYS A 65 29.22 5.38 -7.99
N ILE A 66 30.21 6.27 -7.95
CA ILE A 66 31.56 6.00 -8.42
C ILE A 66 32.49 6.17 -7.22
N PHE A 67 33.22 5.13 -6.85
CA PHE A 67 34.04 5.13 -5.66
C PHE A 67 35.08 6.24 -5.70
N LYS A 68 35.18 7.01 -4.61
CA LYS A 68 36.04 8.20 -4.46
C LYS A 68 35.83 9.33 -5.46
N MET A 69 34.71 9.32 -6.21
CA MET A 69 34.36 10.36 -7.19
C MET A 69 32.97 10.94 -6.88
N PRO A 70 32.83 11.80 -5.84
CA PRO A 70 31.53 12.37 -5.47
C PRO A 70 30.98 13.27 -6.59
N ASP A 71 31.82 13.95 -7.35
CA ASP A 71 31.42 14.87 -8.43
C ASP A 71 30.80 14.15 -9.63
N LEU A 72 31.03 12.85 -9.77
CA LEU A 72 30.44 11.99 -10.80
C LEU A 72 29.34 11.10 -10.28
N SER A 73 29.18 11.05 -8.94
CA SER A 73 28.15 10.27 -8.28
C SER A 73 26.90 11.13 -8.09
N GLY A 74 25.72 10.54 -8.35
CA GLY A 74 24.48 11.28 -8.23
C GLY A 74 23.29 10.54 -8.80
N ASP A 75 22.17 11.24 -8.83
CA ASP A 75 20.94 10.74 -9.44
C ASP A 75 20.87 11.23 -10.89
N TYR A 76 20.71 10.30 -11.80
CA TYR A 76 20.64 10.56 -13.23
C TYR A 76 19.29 10.08 -13.77
N GLU A 77 18.57 10.96 -14.44
CA GLU A 77 17.30 10.61 -15.07
C GLU A 77 17.55 10.09 -16.49
N VAL A 78 16.86 9.01 -16.84
CA VAL A 78 16.86 8.48 -18.20
C VAL A 78 15.91 9.33 -19.04
N ASP A 79 16.43 9.98 -20.06
CA ASP A 79 15.65 10.83 -20.95
C ASP A 79 14.66 10.01 -21.82
N LEU A 80 13.79 10.72 -22.55
CA LEU A 80 12.80 10.08 -23.43
C LEU A 80 13.43 9.30 -24.59
N THR A 81 14.72 9.56 -24.91
CA THR A 81 15.49 8.81 -25.92
C THR A 81 16.16 7.58 -25.34
N GLY A 82 16.02 7.36 -24.01
CA GLY A 82 16.58 6.23 -23.30
C GLY A 82 18.06 6.36 -22.94
N GLN A 83 18.54 7.60 -22.78
CA GLN A 83 19.93 7.91 -22.46
C GLN A 83 20.03 8.58 -21.09
N ILE A 84 21.18 8.42 -20.44
CA ILE A 84 21.61 9.21 -19.29
C ILE A 84 22.82 10.05 -19.69
N SER A 85 22.95 11.25 -19.12
CA SER A 85 24.09 12.13 -19.36
C SER A 85 24.94 12.25 -18.10
N LEU A 86 26.19 11.80 -18.20
CA LEU A 86 27.17 11.92 -17.12
C LEU A 86 28.28 12.92 -17.51
N PRO A 87 28.82 13.66 -16.53
CA PRO A 87 30.01 14.43 -16.74
C PRO A 87 31.15 13.55 -17.30
N LEU A 88 32.05 14.14 -18.09
CA LEU A 88 33.20 13.53 -18.78
C LEU A 88 32.84 12.60 -19.93
N ILE A 89 31.88 11.70 -19.80
CA ILE A 89 31.56 10.65 -20.79
C ILE A 89 30.34 10.98 -21.66
N GLY A 90 29.59 12.05 -21.31
CA GLY A 90 28.44 12.49 -22.09
C GLY A 90 27.23 11.55 -22.00
N SER A 91 26.46 11.50 -23.07
CA SER A 91 25.23 10.68 -23.12
C SER A 91 25.51 9.21 -23.41
N ILE A 92 24.92 8.33 -22.62
CA ILE A 92 25.04 6.90 -22.74
C ILE A 92 23.65 6.27 -22.77
N ARG A 93 23.44 5.33 -23.69
CA ARG A 93 22.19 4.57 -23.76
C ARG A 93 22.06 3.68 -22.51
N ALA A 94 20.96 3.83 -21.81
CA ALA A 94 20.62 3.07 -20.61
C ALA A 94 19.35 2.22 -20.78
N VAL A 95 18.44 2.63 -21.67
CA VAL A 95 17.16 1.95 -21.89
C VAL A 95 17.36 0.49 -22.34
N ASP A 96 16.48 -0.39 -21.83
CA ASP A 96 16.49 -1.84 -22.07
C ASP A 96 17.70 -2.60 -21.50
N MET A 97 18.60 -1.90 -20.80
CA MET A 97 19.70 -2.52 -20.05
C MET A 97 19.26 -2.86 -18.60
N THR A 98 19.87 -3.88 -18.03
CA THR A 98 19.87 -4.08 -16.58
C THR A 98 20.80 -3.06 -15.90
N THR A 99 20.68 -2.90 -14.59
CA THR A 99 21.61 -2.04 -13.83
C THR A 99 23.05 -2.55 -13.93
N ALA A 100 23.25 -3.87 -13.97
CA ALA A 100 24.58 -4.49 -14.12
C ALA A 100 25.17 -4.22 -15.52
N GLU A 101 24.40 -4.38 -16.59
CA GLU A 101 24.86 -4.08 -17.95
C GLU A 101 25.22 -2.59 -18.12
N LEU A 102 24.50 -1.69 -17.45
CA LEU A 102 24.83 -0.26 -17.46
C LEU A 102 26.07 0.03 -16.63
N ASP A 103 26.25 -0.61 -15.49
CA ASP A 103 27.44 -0.54 -14.64
C ASP A 103 28.71 -0.90 -15.43
N ASP A 104 28.72 -2.07 -16.06
CA ASP A 104 29.83 -2.53 -16.92
C ASP A 104 30.15 -1.51 -18.03
N ARG A 105 29.09 -0.94 -18.64
CA ARG A 105 29.22 0.04 -19.70
C ARG A 105 29.80 1.37 -19.23
N LEU A 106 29.38 1.85 -18.07
CA LEU A 106 29.92 3.07 -17.45
C LEU A 106 31.37 2.87 -17.05
N THR A 107 31.68 1.73 -16.43
CA THR A 107 33.04 1.35 -16.05
C THR A 107 33.95 1.32 -17.26
N ALA A 108 33.55 0.69 -18.36
CA ALA A 108 34.31 0.65 -19.60
C ALA A 108 34.56 2.07 -20.16
N LYS A 109 33.51 2.90 -20.22
CA LYS A 109 33.62 4.27 -20.77
C LYS A 109 34.51 5.19 -19.92
N LEU A 110 34.41 5.08 -18.60
CA LEU A 110 35.25 5.88 -17.70
C LEU A 110 36.71 5.43 -17.76
N SER A 111 36.99 4.15 -17.92
CA SER A 111 38.35 3.60 -18.00
C SER A 111 39.07 3.92 -19.32
N GLU A 112 38.36 4.23 -20.41
CA GLU A 112 38.98 4.56 -21.71
C GLU A 112 39.91 5.77 -21.62
N LYS A 113 39.55 6.83 -20.85
CA LYS A 113 40.28 8.11 -20.87
C LYS A 113 40.37 8.85 -19.55
N TYR A 114 39.52 8.49 -18.55
CA TYR A 114 39.30 9.39 -17.42
C TYR A 114 39.75 8.80 -16.08
N LEU A 115 39.54 7.52 -15.82
CA LEU A 115 39.79 6.88 -14.55
C LEU A 115 40.55 5.55 -14.71
N GLN A 116 41.49 5.29 -13.82
CA GLN A 116 42.14 3.97 -13.73
C GLN A 116 41.32 3.09 -12.81
N HIS A 117 40.79 1.97 -13.32
CA HIS A 117 40.00 0.99 -12.58
C HIS A 117 38.83 1.62 -11.80
N PRO A 118 37.87 2.32 -12.47
CA PRO A 118 36.73 2.89 -11.78
C PRO A 118 35.84 1.78 -11.20
N ASP A 119 35.42 1.95 -9.95
CA ASP A 119 34.41 1.09 -9.31
C ASP A 119 33.08 1.84 -9.34
N VAL A 120 32.17 1.36 -10.18
CA VAL A 120 30.88 1.98 -10.44
C VAL A 120 29.79 1.09 -9.85
N SER A 121 28.74 1.66 -9.34
CA SER A 121 27.54 0.97 -8.89
C SER A 121 26.30 1.72 -9.37
N VAL A 122 25.39 1.01 -10.02
CA VAL A 122 24.15 1.56 -10.56
C VAL A 122 22.96 0.91 -9.85
N GLY A 123 22.08 1.75 -9.29
CA GLY A 123 20.82 1.33 -8.69
C GLY A 123 19.62 2.11 -9.27
N VAL A 124 18.43 1.53 -9.26
CA VAL A 124 17.20 2.24 -9.59
C VAL A 124 16.68 2.95 -8.35
N LYS A 125 16.64 4.29 -8.38
CA LYS A 125 16.10 5.11 -7.29
C LYS A 125 14.58 5.24 -7.38
N SER A 126 14.07 5.50 -8.57
CA SER A 126 12.64 5.55 -8.85
C SER A 126 12.36 5.12 -10.28
N SER A 127 11.19 4.56 -10.50
CA SER A 127 10.76 4.13 -11.83
C SER A 127 9.29 4.44 -12.05
N THR A 128 8.96 4.99 -13.20
CA THR A 128 7.59 5.25 -13.62
C THR A 128 6.79 3.98 -13.91
N ARG A 129 7.48 2.88 -14.21
CA ARG A 129 6.87 1.56 -14.46
C ARG A 129 6.60 0.76 -13.19
N ARG A 130 7.22 1.12 -12.07
CA ARG A 130 7.11 0.40 -10.79
C ARG A 130 6.21 1.12 -9.81
N ASN A 131 5.00 1.42 -10.23
CA ASN A 131 4.05 2.17 -9.43
C ASN A 131 2.72 1.42 -9.32
N VAL A 132 2.05 1.59 -8.17
CA VAL A 132 0.63 1.26 -7.98
C VAL A 132 -0.15 2.55 -7.80
N THR A 133 -1.37 2.58 -8.29
CA THR A 133 -2.29 3.70 -8.06
C THR A 133 -3.27 3.32 -6.96
N VAL A 134 -3.41 4.16 -5.95
CA VAL A 134 -4.42 3.98 -4.88
C VAL A 134 -5.40 5.14 -4.94
N ASP A 135 -6.67 4.81 -5.06
CA ASP A 135 -7.77 5.76 -5.26
C ASP A 135 -8.97 5.44 -4.36
N GLY A 136 -9.95 6.33 -4.31
CA GLY A 136 -11.19 6.20 -3.56
C GLY A 136 -11.08 6.72 -2.12
N ALA A 137 -11.67 6.00 -1.17
CA ALA A 137 -11.78 6.44 0.22
C ALA A 137 -10.50 6.15 1.03
N VAL A 138 -9.38 6.74 0.62
CA VAL A 138 -8.08 6.73 1.32
C VAL A 138 -7.63 8.15 1.68
N ASN A 139 -6.76 8.29 2.67
CA ASN A 139 -6.32 9.61 3.13
C ASN A 139 -5.44 10.34 2.10
N LYS A 140 -4.70 9.61 1.26
CA LYS A 140 -3.84 10.15 0.21
C LYS A 140 -4.07 9.37 -1.07
N VAL A 141 -4.87 9.93 -1.97
CA VAL A 141 -5.05 9.40 -3.33
C VAL A 141 -3.80 9.72 -4.15
N GLY A 142 -3.33 8.77 -4.94
CA GLY A 142 -2.16 8.98 -5.80
C GLY A 142 -1.48 7.72 -6.28
N THR A 143 -0.31 7.93 -6.86
CA THR A 143 0.54 6.87 -7.38
C THR A 143 1.74 6.68 -6.46
N PHE A 144 2.00 5.44 -6.06
CA PHE A 144 3.02 5.07 -5.07
C PHE A 144 4.03 4.10 -5.67
N GLY A 145 5.32 4.34 -5.42
CA GLY A 145 6.39 3.48 -5.91
C GLY A 145 6.41 2.11 -5.23
N VAL A 146 6.64 1.07 -6.01
CA VAL A 146 6.81 -0.31 -5.56
C VAL A 146 8.29 -0.68 -5.64
N ASN A 147 9.01 -0.59 -4.52
CA ASN A 147 10.46 -0.81 -4.47
C ASN A 147 10.85 -2.24 -4.07
N GLY A 148 9.90 -3.17 -4.07
CA GLY A 148 10.08 -4.57 -3.69
C GLY A 148 8.73 -5.28 -3.62
N PRO A 149 8.68 -6.51 -3.09
CA PRO A 149 7.41 -7.18 -2.84
C PRO A 149 6.51 -6.32 -1.96
N MET A 150 5.29 -6.09 -2.40
CA MET A 150 4.30 -5.25 -1.73
C MET A 150 2.97 -5.97 -1.66
N THR A 151 2.29 -5.86 -0.53
CA THR A 151 0.94 -6.42 -0.34
C THR A 151 -0.13 -5.33 -0.44
N LEU A 152 -1.38 -5.75 -0.53
CA LEU A 152 -2.52 -4.84 -0.59
C LEU A 152 -2.62 -3.96 0.67
N LEU A 153 -2.40 -4.53 1.86
CA LEU A 153 -2.39 -3.74 3.10
C LEU A 153 -1.27 -2.70 3.11
N GLN A 154 -0.08 -3.06 2.62
CA GLN A 154 1.05 -2.15 2.53
C GLN A 154 0.78 -1.00 1.56
N ALA A 155 0.21 -1.29 0.38
CA ALA A 155 -0.15 -0.27 -0.60
C ALA A 155 -1.18 0.73 -0.05
N VAL A 156 -2.24 0.22 0.61
CA VAL A 156 -3.24 1.08 1.26
C VAL A 156 -2.64 1.86 2.43
N ALA A 157 -1.70 1.28 3.18
CA ALA A 157 -1.00 1.98 4.26
C ALA A 157 -0.13 3.13 3.74
N GLN A 158 0.56 2.97 2.59
CA GLN A 158 1.30 4.07 1.93
C GLN A 158 0.37 5.22 1.54
N ALA A 159 -0.87 4.91 1.15
CA ALA A 159 -1.93 5.90 0.90
C ALA A 159 -2.52 6.51 2.19
N GLY A 160 -1.88 6.31 3.35
CA GLY A 160 -2.32 6.83 4.64
C GLY A 160 -3.51 6.08 5.25
N GLY A 161 -3.85 4.91 4.72
CA GLY A 161 -4.96 4.09 5.17
C GLY A 161 -6.34 4.56 4.68
N PRO A 162 -7.40 3.76 4.96
CA PRO A 162 -8.78 4.13 4.64
C PRO A 162 -9.25 5.34 5.45
N THR A 163 -10.06 6.20 4.83
CA THR A 163 -10.73 7.32 5.52
C THR A 163 -11.81 6.81 6.49
N THR A 164 -12.34 7.71 7.32
CA THR A 164 -13.48 7.42 8.22
C THR A 164 -14.73 6.98 7.47
N ASP A 165 -14.90 7.46 6.22
CA ASP A 165 -16.05 7.18 5.37
C ASP A 165 -15.82 5.97 4.45
N ALA A 166 -14.66 5.32 4.54
CA ALA A 166 -14.32 4.15 3.76
C ALA A 166 -15.15 2.92 4.14
N ASN A 167 -15.37 2.06 3.15
CA ASN A 167 -15.82 0.70 3.36
C ASN A 167 -14.64 -0.27 3.13
N PRO A 168 -13.86 -0.60 4.18
CA PRO A 168 -12.67 -1.43 4.03
C PRO A 168 -12.97 -2.88 3.62
N ARG A 169 -14.25 -3.29 3.64
CA ARG A 169 -14.69 -4.62 3.15
C ARG A 169 -14.84 -4.67 1.63
N ARG A 170 -14.70 -3.52 0.96
CA ARG A 170 -14.87 -3.41 -0.49
C ARG A 170 -13.69 -2.66 -1.08
N VAL A 171 -12.61 -3.40 -1.29
CA VAL A 171 -11.41 -2.89 -1.97
C VAL A 171 -11.23 -3.66 -3.25
N ALA A 172 -11.25 -2.97 -4.37
CA ALA A 172 -11.05 -3.56 -5.68
C ALA A 172 -9.60 -3.34 -6.14
N VAL A 173 -8.98 -4.39 -6.65
CA VAL A 173 -7.69 -4.34 -7.34
C VAL A 173 -7.94 -4.62 -8.81
N PHE A 174 -7.57 -3.68 -9.67
CA PHE A 174 -7.61 -3.82 -11.12
C PHE A 174 -6.21 -4.09 -11.64
N ARG A 175 -6.07 -5.10 -12.47
CA ARG A 175 -4.81 -5.55 -13.04
C ARG A 175 -4.96 -5.85 -14.52
N GLN A 176 -3.93 -5.51 -15.28
CA GLN A 176 -3.84 -5.92 -16.68
C GLN A 176 -3.25 -7.34 -16.74
N ILE A 177 -4.01 -8.30 -17.30
CA ILE A 177 -3.56 -9.68 -17.47
C ILE A 177 -3.85 -10.10 -18.91
N SER A 178 -2.82 -10.48 -19.65
CA SER A 178 -2.91 -10.89 -21.07
C SER A 178 -3.64 -9.87 -21.95
N GLY A 179 -3.37 -8.57 -21.73
CA GLY A 179 -4.00 -7.48 -22.49
C GLY A 179 -5.43 -7.14 -22.07
N GLN A 180 -6.01 -7.81 -21.09
CA GLN A 180 -7.34 -7.55 -20.56
C GLN A 180 -7.30 -7.00 -19.13
N ARG A 181 -8.15 -6.03 -18.84
CA ARG A 181 -8.31 -5.51 -17.49
C ARG A 181 -9.19 -6.43 -16.65
N GLN A 182 -8.61 -7.05 -15.65
CA GLN A 182 -9.31 -7.89 -14.68
C GLN A 182 -9.44 -7.15 -13.35
N ALA A 183 -10.42 -7.54 -12.53
CA ALA A 183 -10.63 -6.99 -11.20
C ALA A 183 -10.92 -8.09 -10.19
N ALA A 184 -10.39 -7.91 -8.97
CA ALA A 184 -10.71 -8.74 -7.81
C ALA A 184 -11.04 -7.85 -6.62
N ALA A 185 -12.02 -8.26 -5.81
CA ALA A 185 -12.42 -7.55 -4.60
C ALA A 185 -11.86 -8.24 -3.35
N PHE A 186 -11.46 -7.43 -2.36
CA PHE A 186 -10.85 -7.88 -1.11
C PHE A 186 -11.47 -7.18 0.10
N ASP A 187 -11.51 -7.87 1.24
CA ASP A 187 -11.90 -7.33 2.54
C ASP A 187 -10.67 -7.08 3.41
N LEU A 188 -10.26 -5.81 3.53
CA LEU A 188 -9.12 -5.43 4.38
C LEU A 188 -9.37 -5.72 5.86
N THR A 189 -10.63 -5.82 6.31
CA THR A 189 -10.95 -6.13 7.70
C THR A 189 -10.59 -7.58 8.00
N SER A 190 -10.99 -8.51 7.13
CA SER A 190 -10.66 -9.93 7.25
C SER A 190 -9.15 -10.18 7.10
N ILE A 191 -8.49 -9.46 6.17
CA ILE A 191 -7.04 -9.56 6.00
C ILE A 191 -6.32 -9.09 7.27
N ARG A 192 -6.70 -7.93 7.85
CA ARG A 192 -6.11 -7.42 9.09
C ARG A 192 -6.30 -8.34 10.30
N ARG A 193 -7.37 -9.13 10.31
CA ARG A 193 -7.65 -10.12 11.35
C ARG A 193 -6.94 -11.45 11.11
N GLY A 194 -6.25 -11.62 9.99
CA GLY A 194 -5.65 -12.88 9.59
C GLY A 194 -6.66 -13.95 9.15
N GLU A 195 -7.91 -13.56 8.86
CA GLU A 195 -8.97 -14.44 8.35
C GLU A 195 -8.86 -14.68 6.84
N ALA A 196 -8.18 -13.77 6.13
CA ALA A 196 -7.90 -13.85 4.71
C ALA A 196 -6.43 -13.53 4.43
N ALA A 197 -5.89 -14.12 3.37
CA ALA A 197 -4.53 -13.83 2.91
C ALA A 197 -4.42 -12.38 2.42
N ASP A 198 -3.28 -11.73 2.68
CA ASP A 198 -2.95 -10.41 2.14
C ASP A 198 -2.33 -10.59 0.74
N PRO A 199 -3.05 -10.24 -0.34
CA PRO A 199 -2.61 -10.52 -1.68
C PRO A 199 -1.44 -9.62 -2.08
N PRO A 200 -0.49 -10.14 -2.90
CA PRO A 200 0.55 -9.32 -3.49
C PRO A 200 -0.05 -8.35 -4.51
N VAL A 201 0.45 -7.12 -4.50
CA VAL A 201 0.17 -6.13 -5.55
C VAL A 201 1.39 -5.98 -6.43
N PHE A 202 1.15 -5.67 -7.70
CA PHE A 202 2.17 -5.58 -8.73
C PHE A 202 2.18 -4.19 -9.37
N PRO A 203 3.30 -3.77 -9.94
CA PRO A 203 3.35 -2.54 -10.72
C PRO A 203 2.27 -2.50 -11.81
N GLY A 204 1.61 -1.35 -11.92
CA GLY A 204 0.47 -1.15 -12.82
C GLY A 204 -0.89 -1.49 -12.23
N ASP A 205 -0.96 -2.05 -11.02
CA ASP A 205 -2.22 -2.27 -10.32
C ASP A 205 -2.89 -0.94 -9.94
N ILE A 206 -4.21 -0.91 -10.05
CA ILE A 206 -5.04 0.18 -9.55
C ILE A 206 -5.89 -0.36 -8.41
N ILE A 207 -5.73 0.21 -7.23
CA ILE A 207 -6.40 -0.17 -6.00
C ILE A 207 -7.45 0.88 -5.70
N ILE A 208 -8.71 0.49 -5.59
CA ILE A 208 -9.81 1.40 -5.27
C ILE A 208 -10.46 0.97 -3.97
N VAL A 209 -10.37 1.83 -2.97
CA VAL A 209 -11.06 1.64 -1.68
C VAL A 209 -12.44 2.30 -1.78
N ASP A 210 -13.50 1.50 -1.66
CA ASP A 210 -14.87 2.01 -1.77
C ASP A 210 -15.25 2.89 -0.57
N GLY A 211 -16.08 3.89 -0.81
CA GLY A 211 -16.68 4.73 0.21
C GLY A 211 -17.98 4.14 0.75
N SER A 212 -18.30 4.40 2.01
CA SER A 212 -19.59 4.03 2.61
C SER A 212 -20.62 5.13 2.34
N SER A 213 -21.56 4.86 1.43
CA SER A 213 -22.67 5.79 1.13
C SER A 213 -23.48 6.13 2.37
N ILE A 214 -23.64 5.19 3.30
CA ILE A 214 -24.37 5.37 4.56
C ILE A 214 -23.63 6.33 5.48
N LYS A 215 -22.32 6.19 5.65
CA LYS A 215 -21.51 7.09 6.48
C LYS A 215 -21.42 8.51 5.88
N ALA A 216 -21.31 8.60 4.55
CA ALA A 216 -21.31 9.89 3.86
C ALA A 216 -22.65 10.63 4.02
N LEU A 217 -23.78 9.92 3.97
CA LEU A 217 -25.11 10.48 4.19
C LEU A 217 -25.27 10.92 5.66
N GLN A 218 -24.84 10.09 6.62
CA GLN A 218 -24.91 10.41 8.05
C GLN A 218 -24.08 11.66 8.38
N LYS A 219 -22.90 11.82 7.82
CA LYS A 219 -22.04 13.01 7.98
C LYS A 219 -22.71 14.27 7.42
N LYS A 220 -23.38 14.18 6.26
CA LYS A 220 -24.16 15.30 5.67
C LYS A 220 -25.34 15.68 6.55
N VAL A 221 -26.07 14.70 7.09
CA VAL A 221 -27.25 14.96 7.94
C VAL A 221 -26.83 15.56 9.27
N LEU A 222 -25.80 15.01 9.94
CA LEU A 222 -25.30 15.54 11.22
C LEU A 222 -24.62 16.91 11.06
N GLY A 223 -23.90 17.13 9.95
CA GLY A 223 -23.31 18.43 9.64
C GLY A 223 -24.35 19.52 9.35
N GLY A 224 -25.53 19.14 8.82
CA GLY A 224 -26.64 20.06 8.60
C GLY A 224 -27.43 20.42 9.85
N LEU A 225 -27.43 19.56 10.86
CA LEU A 225 -28.18 19.82 12.12
C LEU A 225 -27.49 20.86 13.03
N SER A 226 -26.18 21.07 12.88
CA SER A 226 -25.47 22.12 13.64
C SER A 226 -25.90 23.55 13.26
N VAL A 227 -26.53 23.73 12.10
CA VAL A 227 -27.04 25.06 11.67
C VAL A 227 -28.38 25.40 12.32
N LEU A 228 -29.15 24.43 12.83
CA LEU A 228 -30.44 24.68 13.46
C LEU A 228 -30.37 25.21 14.89
N GLN A 229 -29.18 25.21 15.51
CA GLN A 229 -29.01 25.79 16.86
C GLN A 229 -28.84 27.33 16.90
N ILE A 230 -28.79 28.00 15.74
CA ILE A 230 -28.61 29.45 15.64
C ILE A 230 -29.95 30.20 15.75
N PHE A 231 -31.10 29.53 15.60
CA PHE A 231 -32.41 30.13 15.79
C PHE A 231 -32.93 29.84 17.21
N ARG A 232 -32.45 30.59 18.22
CA ARG A 232 -33.22 30.83 19.46
C ARG A 232 -34.06 32.08 19.24
N PRO A 233 -35.41 31.99 19.23
CA PRO A 233 -36.24 33.17 19.29
C PRO A 233 -36.06 33.79 20.69
N PHE A 234 -35.94 35.11 20.74
CA PHE A 234 -35.97 35.94 21.94
C PHE A 234 -37.32 35.83 22.66
#